data_e9eccf8098386e55e2c23c7be84b6ddd
#
_entry.id   e9eccf8098386e55e2c23c7be84b6ddd
#
_cell.length_a   1.000
_cell.length_b   1.000
_cell.length_c   1.000
_cell.angle_alpha   90.00
_cell.angle_beta   90.00
_cell.angle_gamma   90.00
#
_symmetry.space_group_name_H-M   'P 1'
#
loop_
_entity.id
_entity.type
_entity.pdbx_description
1 polymer ?
#
loop_
_entity_poly.entity_id
_entity_poly.type
_entity_poly.pdbx_seq_one_letter_code
_entity_poly.pdbx_strand_id
1 'polypeptide(L)'
;MASEKSFENKIKRYLKDNGCYRVKYHGNYFSENGTPDILACVNGYFLAIEVKAQTGTPSELQLVKVDDIRKAGGFAYVAYPSGWEKLKDIIDGLLIDRFNREEDVILK
;
A
#
# COMPACT_ATOMS: atom_id res chain seq x y z
N MET A 1 14.53 -0.74 -15.42
CA MET A 1 14.02 -1.03 -14.07
C MET A 1 13.08 0.10 -13.65
N ALA A 2 11.92 -0.23 -13.12
CA ALA A 2 10.97 0.78 -12.68
C ALA A 2 11.49 1.48 -11.42
N SER A 3 11.44 2.81 -11.41
CA SER A 3 11.76 3.60 -10.23
C SER A 3 10.63 3.48 -9.20
N GLU A 4 10.91 3.84 -7.96
CA GLU A 4 9.90 3.91 -6.92
C GLU A 4 8.76 4.83 -7.34
N LYS A 5 9.08 6.01 -7.89
CA LYS A 5 8.08 6.98 -8.34
C LYS A 5 7.22 6.43 -9.48
N SER A 6 7.82 5.75 -10.43
CA SER A 6 7.11 5.14 -11.54
C SER A 6 6.13 4.07 -11.04
N PHE A 7 6.56 3.24 -10.08
CA PHE A 7 5.71 2.21 -9.48
C PHE A 7 4.58 2.83 -8.66
N GLU A 8 4.88 3.85 -7.87
CA GLU A 8 3.87 4.59 -7.12
C GLU A 8 2.77 5.13 -8.03
N ASN A 9 3.17 5.73 -9.16
CA ASN A 9 2.22 6.28 -10.13
C ASN A 9 1.35 5.18 -10.75
N LYS A 10 1.93 4.01 -11.00
CA LYS A 10 1.20 2.86 -11.52
C LYS A 10 0.12 2.40 -10.54
N ILE A 11 0.45 2.32 -9.26
CA ILE A 11 -0.50 1.95 -8.21
C ILE A 11 -1.63 2.96 -8.13
N LYS A 12 -1.28 4.25 -8.08
CA LYS A 12 -2.27 5.33 -7.97
C LYS A 12 -3.22 5.33 -9.16
N ARG A 13 -2.71 5.08 -10.36
CA ARG A 13 -3.54 5.00 -11.56
C ARG A 13 -4.51 3.81 -11.48
N TYR A 14 -4.03 2.65 -11.06
CA TYR A 14 -4.88 1.48 -10.93
C TYR A 14 -6.03 1.73 -9.95
N LEU A 15 -5.72 2.32 -8.80
CA LEU A 15 -6.73 2.69 -7.81
C LEU A 15 -7.74 3.66 -8.39
N LYS A 16 -7.28 4.70 -9.09
CA LYS A 16 -8.15 5.69 -9.72
C LYS A 16 -9.06 5.05 -10.77
N ASP A 17 -8.50 4.23 -11.63
CA ASP A 17 -9.24 3.60 -12.73
C ASP A 17 -10.32 2.64 -12.20
N ASN A 18 -10.16 2.15 -10.98
CA ASN A 18 -11.13 1.27 -10.31
C ASN A 18 -12.01 2.01 -9.30
N GLY A 19 -12.06 3.33 -9.37
CA GLY A 19 -12.97 4.13 -8.57
C GLY A 19 -12.61 4.27 -7.10
N CYS A 20 -11.36 4.01 -6.73
CA CYS A 20 -10.91 4.09 -5.35
C CYS A 20 -10.44 5.50 -5.00
N TYR A 21 -10.87 6.01 -3.84
CA TYR A 21 -10.29 7.23 -3.32
C TYR A 21 -8.88 6.93 -2.81
N ARG A 22 -7.92 7.76 -3.17
CA ARG A 22 -6.52 7.56 -2.75
C ARG A 22 -5.82 8.90 -2.61
N VAL A 23 -4.87 8.93 -1.68
CA VAL A 23 -4.01 10.10 -1.48
C VAL A 23 -2.57 9.64 -1.33
N LYS A 24 -1.65 10.45 -1.81
CA LYS A 24 -0.23 10.31 -1.51
C LYS A 24 0.01 11.00 -0.17
N TYR A 25 0.55 10.26 0.81
CA TYR A 25 0.92 10.86 2.08
C TYR A 25 2.24 11.61 1.93
N HIS A 26 2.22 12.88 2.27
CA HIS A 26 3.44 13.70 2.29
C HIS A 26 3.80 14.01 3.74
N GLY A 27 4.85 13.34 4.22
CA GLY A 27 5.35 13.62 5.55
C GLY A 27 5.92 15.04 5.63
N ASN A 28 5.77 15.67 6.78
CA ASN A 28 6.39 16.96 7.07
C ASN A 28 6.84 16.95 8.53
N TYR A 29 7.35 18.08 9.00
CA TYR A 29 7.90 18.21 10.35
C TYR A 29 6.93 17.77 11.45
N PHE A 30 5.64 17.98 11.24
CA PHE A 30 4.60 17.69 12.24
C PHE A 30 3.89 16.36 12.01
N SER A 31 4.25 15.62 10.95
CA SER A 31 3.59 14.37 10.61
C SER A 31 4.24 13.19 11.33
N GLU A 32 3.47 12.11 11.51
CA GLU A 32 4.04 10.87 12.02
C GLU A 32 5.00 10.25 11.01
N ASN A 33 6.18 9.88 11.48
CA ASN A 33 7.17 9.20 10.66
C ASN A 33 6.74 7.75 10.38
N GLY A 34 7.12 7.25 9.23
CA GLY A 34 6.88 5.86 8.86
C GLY A 34 5.50 5.57 8.30
N THR A 35 4.64 6.60 8.18
CA THR A 35 3.33 6.44 7.56
C THR A 35 3.48 5.97 6.10
N PRO A 36 2.70 4.95 5.67
CA PRO A 36 2.78 4.47 4.29
C PRO A 36 2.52 5.56 3.25
N ASP A 37 3.13 5.40 2.07
CA ASP A 37 3.11 6.42 1.00
C ASP A 37 1.73 6.68 0.44
N ILE A 38 0.93 5.63 0.26
CA ILE A 38 -0.40 5.72 -0.33
C ILE A 38 -1.43 5.27 0.68
N LEU A 39 -2.44 6.10 0.90
CA LEU A 39 -3.60 5.75 1.71
C LEU A 39 -4.81 5.75 0.80
N ALA A 40 -5.61 4.70 0.85
CA ALA A 40 -6.75 4.53 -0.04
C ALA A 40 -7.97 3.99 0.69
N CYS A 41 -9.13 4.32 0.13
CA CYS A 41 -10.39 3.69 0.49
C CYS A 41 -10.83 2.85 -0.72
N VAL A 42 -10.92 1.55 -0.53
CA VAL A 42 -11.27 0.60 -1.60
C VAL A 42 -12.52 -0.14 -1.16
N ASN A 43 -13.65 0.19 -1.77
CA ASN A 43 -14.95 -0.40 -1.41
C ASN A 43 -15.23 -0.31 0.10
N GLY A 44 -14.87 0.81 0.72
CA GLY A 44 -15.05 1.02 2.16
C GLY A 44 -13.92 0.46 3.03
N TYR A 45 -12.99 -0.29 2.47
CA TYR A 45 -11.85 -0.83 3.19
C TYR A 45 -10.68 0.14 3.17
N PHE A 46 -10.02 0.31 4.34
CA PHE A 46 -8.81 1.12 4.42
C PHE A 46 -7.63 0.30 3.93
N LEU A 47 -6.94 0.82 2.92
CA LEU A 47 -5.75 0.19 2.35
C LEU A 47 -4.58 1.18 2.40
N ALA A 48 -3.47 0.76 2.96
CA ALA A 48 -2.25 1.56 3.00
C ALA A 48 -1.11 0.81 2.32
N ILE A 49 -0.33 1.50 1.52
CA ILE A 49 0.75 0.89 0.74
C ILE A 49 2.03 1.68 0.93
N GLU A 50 3.05 1.02 1.49
CA GLU A 50 4.41 1.54 1.51
C GLU A 50 5.08 1.10 0.22
N VAL A 51 5.47 2.06 -0.62
CA VAL A 51 6.03 1.80 -1.95
C VAL A 51 7.55 1.75 -1.86
N LYS A 52 8.15 0.72 -2.44
CA LYS A 52 9.61 0.57 -2.49
C LYS A 52 10.09 0.37 -3.92
N ALA A 53 11.28 0.89 -4.21
CA ALA A 53 12.04 0.46 -5.38
C ALA A 53 12.45 -1.00 -5.17
N GLN A 54 12.74 -1.72 -6.25
CA GLN A 54 13.01 -3.16 -6.17
C GLN A 54 14.16 -3.51 -5.20
N THR A 55 15.12 -2.64 -5.04
CA THR A 55 16.26 -2.82 -4.14
C THR A 55 16.12 -2.12 -2.79
N GLY A 56 14.98 -1.48 -2.54
CA GLY A 56 14.74 -0.77 -1.29
C GLY A 56 14.41 -1.69 -0.14
N THR A 57 14.56 -1.19 1.08
CA THR A 57 14.24 -1.92 2.30
C THR A 57 13.40 -1.03 3.20
N PRO A 58 12.27 -1.52 3.72
CA PRO A 58 11.49 -0.72 4.64
C PRO A 58 12.24 -0.54 5.97
N SER A 59 12.06 0.62 6.60
CA SER A 59 12.60 0.85 7.94
C SER A 59 11.76 0.09 8.97
N GLU A 60 12.32 -0.08 10.17
CA GLU A 60 11.57 -0.69 11.27
C GLU A 60 10.31 0.11 11.59
N LEU A 61 10.41 1.44 11.56
CA LEU A 61 9.25 2.30 11.85
C LEU A 61 8.16 2.14 10.78
N GLN A 62 8.52 2.01 9.51
CA GLN A 62 7.57 1.73 8.45
C GLN A 62 6.84 0.40 8.67
N LEU A 63 7.58 -0.62 9.09
CA LEU A 63 6.99 -1.93 9.40
C LEU A 63 6.06 -1.86 10.61
N VAL A 64 6.41 -1.08 11.63
CA VAL A 64 5.55 -0.86 12.79
C VAL A 64 4.24 -0.20 12.38
N LYS A 65 4.28 0.81 11.50
CA LYS A 65 3.07 1.51 11.05
C LYS A 65 2.17 0.60 10.23
N VAL A 66 2.75 -0.24 9.36
CA VAL A 66 1.99 -1.23 8.61
C VAL A 66 1.29 -2.21 9.58
N ASP A 67 2.02 -2.68 10.59
CA ASP A 67 1.45 -3.58 11.60
C ASP A 67 0.33 -2.92 12.39
N ASP A 68 0.51 -1.66 12.80
CA ASP A 68 -0.52 -0.91 13.52
C ASP A 68 -1.82 -0.80 12.74
N ILE A 69 -1.71 -0.54 11.43
CA ILE A 69 -2.89 -0.44 10.56
C ILE A 69 -3.61 -1.80 10.49
N ARG A 70 -2.86 -2.88 10.34
CA ARG A 70 -3.43 -4.24 10.30
C ARG A 70 -4.13 -4.60 11.61
N LYS A 71 -3.52 -4.28 12.74
CA LYS A 71 -4.12 -4.52 14.06
C LYS A 71 -5.39 -3.72 14.28
N ALA A 72 -5.49 -2.56 13.65
CA ALA A 72 -6.69 -1.72 13.71
C ALA A 72 -7.80 -2.20 12.76
N GLY A 73 -7.55 -3.23 11.97
CA GLY A 73 -8.53 -3.81 11.05
C GLY A 73 -8.39 -3.36 9.61
N GLY A 74 -7.40 -2.52 9.30
CA GLY A 74 -7.11 -2.11 7.93
C GLY A 74 -6.26 -3.12 7.18
N PHE A 75 -6.02 -2.81 5.91
CA PHE A 75 -5.11 -3.58 5.04
C PHE A 75 -3.89 -2.74 4.77
N ALA A 76 -2.70 -3.29 4.99
CA ALA A 76 -1.46 -2.54 4.81
C ALA A 76 -0.34 -3.46 4.35
N TYR A 77 0.45 -2.98 3.40
CA TYR A 77 1.49 -3.77 2.73
C TYR A 77 2.69 -2.92 2.39
N VAL A 78 3.83 -3.58 2.25
CA VAL A 78 5.03 -3.03 1.62
C VAL A 78 5.08 -3.63 0.23
N ALA A 79 5.03 -2.80 -0.81
CA ALA A 79 4.92 -3.26 -2.19
C ALA A 79 6.16 -2.92 -3.02
N TYR A 80 6.66 -3.92 -3.72
CA TYR A 80 7.77 -3.82 -4.66
C TYR A 80 7.25 -4.00 -6.10
N PRO A 81 7.96 -3.47 -7.11
CA PRO A 81 7.51 -3.65 -8.49
C PRO A 81 7.26 -5.11 -8.87
N SER A 82 8.09 -6.04 -8.39
CA SER A 82 7.90 -7.47 -8.67
C SER A 82 6.66 -8.06 -8.00
N GLY A 83 6.09 -7.37 -7.02
CA GLY A 83 4.87 -7.79 -6.34
C GLY A 83 3.59 -7.19 -6.91
N TRP A 84 3.66 -6.52 -8.06
CA TRP A 84 2.52 -5.81 -8.64
C TRP A 84 1.28 -6.69 -8.83
N GLU A 85 1.45 -7.90 -9.36
CA GLU A 85 0.31 -8.79 -9.57
C GLU A 85 -0.37 -9.17 -8.25
N LYS A 86 0.41 -9.41 -7.21
CA LYS A 86 -0.13 -9.70 -5.87
C LYS A 86 -0.92 -8.51 -5.33
N LEU A 87 -0.39 -7.31 -5.50
CA LEU A 87 -1.09 -6.10 -5.04
C LEU A 87 -2.39 -5.88 -5.81
N LYS A 88 -2.38 -6.08 -7.13
CA LYS A 88 -3.60 -5.98 -7.92
C LYS A 88 -4.66 -6.98 -7.43
N ASP A 89 -4.26 -8.21 -7.17
CA ASP A 89 -5.19 -9.23 -6.69
C ASP A 89 -5.82 -8.83 -5.35
N ILE A 90 -5.04 -8.21 -4.47
CA ILE A 90 -5.56 -7.70 -3.19
C ILE A 90 -6.58 -6.59 -3.43
N ILE A 91 -6.26 -5.62 -4.28
CA ILE A 91 -7.18 -4.53 -4.60
C ILE A 91 -8.46 -5.07 -5.23
N ASP A 92 -8.33 -5.96 -6.21
CA ASP A 92 -9.49 -6.56 -6.89
C ASP A 92 -10.34 -7.35 -5.91
N GLY A 93 -9.71 -8.05 -4.98
CA GLY A 93 -10.41 -8.79 -3.94
C GLY A 93 -11.22 -7.87 -3.02
N LEU A 94 -10.63 -6.76 -2.59
CA LEU A 94 -11.34 -5.79 -1.75
C LEU A 94 -12.55 -5.20 -2.47
N LEU A 95 -12.44 -4.97 -3.78
CA LEU A 95 -13.54 -4.42 -4.57
C LEU A 95 -14.77 -5.33 -4.60
N ILE A 96 -14.60 -6.63 -4.41
CA ILE A 96 -15.67 -7.62 -4.42
C ILE A 96 -15.85 -8.32 -3.06
N ASP A 97 -15.38 -7.71 -1.98
CA ASP A 97 -15.47 -8.25 -0.61
C ASP A 97 -14.83 -9.63 -0.45
N ARG A 98 -13.76 -9.90 -1.20
CA ARG A 98 -12.98 -11.13 -1.13
C ARG A 98 -11.56 -10.82 -0.71
N PHE A 99 -11.17 -11.25 0.48
CA PHE A 99 -9.84 -10.94 1.00
C PHE A 99 -9.36 -11.99 1.99
N ASN A 100 -8.05 -12.04 2.16
CA ASN A 100 -7.39 -12.85 3.19
C ASN A 100 -6.58 -11.91 4.08
N ARG A 101 -6.95 -11.81 5.36
CA ARG A 101 -6.24 -10.95 6.31
C ARG A 101 -4.87 -11.49 6.72
N GLU A 102 -4.55 -12.71 6.34
CA GLU A 102 -3.27 -13.35 6.62
C GLU A 102 -2.27 -13.24 5.46
N GLU A 103 -2.58 -12.38 4.48
CA GLU A 103 -1.64 -12.11 3.40
C GLU A 103 -0.29 -11.61 3.92
N ASP A 104 0.77 -11.93 3.20
CA ASP A 104 2.11 -11.44 3.53
C ASP A 104 2.15 -9.92 3.51
N VAL A 105 2.87 -9.34 4.46
CA VAL A 105 3.07 -7.89 4.52
C VAL A 105 3.90 -7.41 3.33
N ILE A 106 4.90 -8.20 2.94
CA ILE A 106 5.81 -7.85 1.85
C ILE A 106 5.31 -8.47 0.55
N LEU A 107 4.96 -7.61 -0.40
CA LEU A 107 4.53 -8.02 -1.75
C LEU A 107 5.69 -7.84 -2.71
N LYS A 108 6.36 -8.94 -3.00
CA LYS A 108 7.56 -8.89 -3.82
C LYS A 108 7.60 -9.99 -4.88
#